data_01ffe64a514886724017fa5bd75fb6c4
#
_entry.id   01ffe64a514886724017fa5bd75fb6c4
#
_cell.length_a   1.000
_cell.length_b   1.000
_cell.length_c   1.000
_cell.angle_alpha   90.00
_cell.angle_beta   90.00
_cell.angle_gamma   90.00
#
_symmetry.space_group_name_H-M   'P 1'
#
loop_
_entity.id
_entity.type
_entity.pdbx_description
1 polymer ?
#
loop_
_entity_poly.entity_id
_entity_poly.type
_entity_poly.pdbx_seq_one_letter_code
_entity_poly.pdbx_strand_id
1 'polypeptide(L)'
;YSYIVLEEPDKEFVINFKPGDSFSRKAKIIGIDSNSKGFEALIDLSNEEVVSIISLSENAGPTYSMVEIKTAIQLTLENEEYQEALKKRGITDLNLIQMDPWPGGGIVNKNIKKGHRALKTISFLKESPDDNAYAKPISGLISHVDITDKCVVEIEDHGVVKMAEASARYDANSQETLRSQPKEISITQPQGAGFEVSNNEISWEGWNLRVSLDPIEGLVIHNLKLDDRSIFYRASMSDMVVPYGSADPMHSWKAVHDGTEYGFGALASSLTLGCDCLGEIYYFDGQVLSFDGSVETIENAICLHEEDYGVQWKHSHTIGEGFSEVRRSRRLVISSFSAVGNYDYGIFWYLYLDGTIELEMKLTGIVGVSTFDEKTHNPAQDMKVTRELVSPIHQHLFNVRIDWF
;
A
#
# COMPACT_ATOMS: atom_id res chain seq x y z
N TYR A 1 7.93 14.72 11.58
CA TYR A 1 6.66 14.01 11.79
C TYR A 1 6.59 12.85 10.81
N SER A 2 6.02 11.73 11.24
CA SER A 2 5.79 10.60 10.35
C SER A 2 4.40 10.72 9.71
N TYR A 3 3.39 11.05 10.51
CA TYR A 3 2.07 11.40 9.96
C TYR A 3 1.27 12.31 10.91
N ILE A 4 0.29 13.01 10.31
CA ILE A 4 -0.68 13.85 11.01
C ILE A 4 -2.07 13.49 10.47
N VAL A 5 -3.00 13.15 11.36
CA VAL A 5 -4.38 12.80 11.00
C VAL A 5 -5.37 13.51 11.91
N LEU A 6 -6.60 13.66 11.46
CA LEU A 6 -7.69 14.03 12.35
C LEU A 6 -7.98 12.86 13.28
N GLU A 7 -8.02 13.12 14.59
CA GLU A 7 -8.49 12.14 15.56
C GLU A 7 -10.00 11.96 15.39
N GLU A 8 -10.41 10.73 15.17
CA GLU A 8 -11.84 10.42 15.04
C GLU A 8 -12.54 10.63 16.39
N PRO A 9 -13.73 11.26 16.44
CA PRO A 9 -14.50 11.35 17.67
C PRO A 9 -14.90 9.96 18.18
N ASP A 10 -15.14 9.87 19.49
CA ASP A 10 -15.59 8.64 20.11
C ASP A 10 -16.87 8.09 19.45
N LYS A 11 -16.94 6.77 19.25
CA LYS A 11 -18.05 6.08 18.62
C LYS A 11 -19.41 6.45 19.21
N GLU A 12 -19.52 6.47 20.56
CA GLU A 12 -20.77 6.83 21.24
C GLU A 12 -21.20 8.28 20.92
N PHE A 13 -20.24 9.19 20.83
CA PHE A 13 -20.51 10.57 20.43
C PHE A 13 -21.05 10.63 19.00
N VAL A 14 -20.40 9.95 18.06
CA VAL A 14 -20.81 9.94 16.63
C VAL A 14 -22.20 9.32 16.44
N ILE A 15 -22.50 8.23 17.14
CA ILE A 15 -23.79 7.54 17.07
C ILE A 15 -24.93 8.43 17.59
N ASN A 16 -24.68 9.21 18.63
CA ASN A 16 -25.68 10.06 19.27
C ASN A 16 -25.67 11.51 18.77
N PHE A 17 -24.77 11.85 17.84
CA PHE A 17 -24.61 13.21 17.31
C PHE A 17 -25.89 13.75 16.70
N LYS A 18 -26.23 14.97 17.05
CA LYS A 18 -27.36 15.71 16.47
C LYS A 18 -26.86 17.00 15.83
N PRO A 19 -27.48 17.46 14.73
CA PRO A 19 -27.15 18.75 14.13
C PRO A 19 -27.24 19.88 15.19
N GLY A 20 -26.13 20.58 15.37
CA GLY A 20 -26.00 21.64 16.39
C GLY A 20 -25.18 21.23 17.62
N ASP A 21 -24.87 19.95 17.79
CA ASP A 21 -23.92 19.53 18.82
C ASP A 21 -22.52 20.06 18.49
N SER A 22 -21.85 20.58 19.52
CA SER A 22 -20.46 21.03 19.40
C SER A 22 -19.51 19.92 19.79
N PHE A 23 -18.42 19.79 19.06
CA PHE A 23 -17.29 18.93 19.44
C PHE A 23 -15.97 19.60 19.11
N SER A 24 -14.95 19.27 19.89
CA SER A 24 -13.61 19.75 19.64
C SER A 24 -12.96 18.89 18.55
N ARG A 25 -12.49 19.52 17.47
CA ARG A 25 -11.69 18.85 16.47
C ARG A 25 -10.27 18.64 17.00
N LYS A 26 -9.79 17.42 16.90
CA LYS A 26 -8.45 17.06 17.37
C LYS A 26 -7.62 16.47 16.24
N ALA A 27 -6.32 16.69 16.30
CA ALA A 27 -5.34 16.05 15.43
C ALA A 27 -4.41 15.16 16.25
N LYS A 28 -4.14 13.98 15.73
CA LYS A 28 -3.11 13.08 16.23
C LYS A 28 -1.85 13.26 15.40
N ILE A 29 -0.73 13.45 16.06
CA ILE A 29 0.59 13.59 15.45
C ILE A 29 1.46 12.46 15.95
N ILE A 30 2.06 11.69 15.04
CA ILE A 30 3.11 10.72 15.38
C ILE A 30 4.41 11.17 14.74
N GLY A 31 5.49 11.11 15.51
CA GLY A 31 6.78 11.59 15.07
C GLY A 31 7.93 11.15 15.94
N ILE A 32 9.09 11.73 15.68
CA ILE A 32 10.33 11.51 16.40
C ILE A 32 10.78 12.86 16.97
N ASP A 33 11.15 12.88 18.25
CA ASP A 33 11.67 14.07 18.92
C ASP A 33 13.16 14.31 18.58
N SER A 34 13.75 15.39 19.10
CA SER A 34 15.15 15.73 18.91
C SER A 34 16.14 14.73 19.50
N ASN A 35 15.68 13.81 20.36
CA ASN A 35 16.47 12.74 20.95
C ASN A 35 16.24 11.39 20.26
N SER A 36 15.64 11.43 19.07
CA SER A 36 15.28 10.24 18.26
C SER A 36 14.29 9.30 18.93
N LYS A 37 13.49 9.78 19.88
CA LYS A 37 12.42 9.01 20.51
C LYS A 37 11.10 9.24 19.82
N GLY A 38 10.38 8.14 19.54
CA GLY A 38 9.03 8.20 19.01
C GLY A 38 8.06 8.80 20.02
N PHE A 39 7.11 9.60 19.55
CA PHE A 39 6.04 10.18 20.36
C PHE A 39 4.72 10.18 19.60
N GLU A 40 3.62 10.17 20.37
CA GLU A 40 2.29 10.50 19.91
C GLU A 40 1.82 11.76 20.64
N ALA A 41 1.33 12.76 19.89
CA ALA A 41 0.73 13.95 20.47
C ALA A 41 -0.71 14.11 20.00
N LEU A 42 -1.59 14.50 20.91
CA LEU A 42 -2.97 14.88 20.64
C LEU A 42 -3.13 16.39 20.79
N ILE A 43 -3.60 17.04 19.73
CA ILE A 43 -3.77 18.49 19.66
C ILE A 43 -5.27 18.81 19.53
N ASP A 44 -5.77 19.68 20.37
CA ASP A 44 -7.10 20.27 20.21
C ASP A 44 -7.00 21.45 19.23
N LEU A 45 -7.54 21.25 18.02
CA LEU A 45 -7.50 22.26 16.95
C LEU A 45 -8.51 23.40 17.18
N SER A 46 -9.54 23.17 18.02
CA SER A 46 -10.56 24.18 18.31
C SER A 46 -10.07 25.19 19.36
N ASN A 47 -9.25 24.73 20.31
CA ASN A 47 -8.69 25.55 21.39
C ASN A 47 -7.21 25.89 21.19
N GLU A 48 -6.56 25.33 20.16
CA GLU A 48 -5.12 25.49 19.86
C GLU A 48 -4.23 25.02 21.04
N GLU A 49 -4.60 23.90 21.66
CA GLU A 49 -3.92 23.38 22.84
C GLU A 49 -3.39 21.95 22.62
N VAL A 50 -2.25 21.66 23.24
CA VAL A 50 -1.73 20.29 23.35
C VAL A 50 -2.45 19.55 24.45
N VAL A 51 -3.26 18.55 24.09
CA VAL A 51 -4.03 17.74 25.05
C VAL A 51 -3.13 16.73 25.77
N SER A 52 -2.26 16.06 25.01
CA SER A 52 -1.32 15.09 25.57
C SER A 52 -0.12 14.88 24.66
N ILE A 53 0.99 14.47 25.25
CA ILE A 53 2.17 13.94 24.55
C ILE A 53 2.56 12.65 25.27
N ILE A 54 2.64 11.54 24.52
CA ILE A 54 2.98 10.22 25.02
C ILE A 54 4.24 9.77 24.29
N SER A 55 5.29 9.41 25.01
CA SER A 55 6.46 8.78 24.42
C SER A 55 6.15 7.33 24.06
N LEU A 56 6.53 6.91 22.87
CA LEU A 56 6.45 5.51 22.46
C LEU A 56 7.47 4.69 23.24
N SER A 57 7.24 3.37 23.34
CA SER A 57 8.18 2.47 23.98
C SER A 57 9.51 2.43 23.22
N GLU A 58 10.61 2.07 23.90
CA GLU A 58 11.95 1.99 23.28
C GLU A 58 12.05 1.06 22.06
N ASN A 59 11.10 0.12 21.91
CA ASN A 59 11.07 -0.85 20.82
C ASN A 59 9.96 -0.52 19.79
N ALA A 60 9.26 0.60 19.95
CA ALA A 60 8.23 1.07 19.02
C ALA A 60 8.71 2.35 18.34
N GLY A 61 8.60 2.38 17.04
CA GLY A 61 8.89 3.57 16.23
C GLY A 61 7.68 3.92 15.38
N PRO A 62 7.57 5.18 14.96
CA PRO A 62 6.56 5.56 13.98
C PRO A 62 6.89 4.99 12.61
N THR A 63 5.92 5.05 11.69
CA THR A 63 6.09 4.81 10.24
C THR A 63 7.36 5.48 9.72
N TYR A 64 8.07 4.84 8.81
CA TYR A 64 9.24 5.44 8.18
C TYR A 64 8.84 6.59 7.26
N SER A 65 9.43 7.75 7.49
CA SER A 65 9.21 8.93 6.66
C SER A 65 10.00 8.86 5.36
N MET A 66 9.52 9.53 4.32
CA MET A 66 10.26 9.64 3.05
C MET A 66 11.63 10.32 3.21
N VAL A 67 11.82 11.14 4.26
CA VAL A 67 13.13 11.71 4.59
C VAL A 67 14.09 10.61 5.04
N GLU A 68 13.65 9.69 5.90
CA GLU A 68 14.47 8.57 6.35
C GLU A 68 14.82 7.62 5.20
N ILE A 69 13.85 7.31 4.34
CA ILE A 69 14.05 6.50 3.12
C ILE A 69 15.12 7.13 2.22
N LYS A 70 14.98 8.43 1.89
CA LYS A 70 15.96 9.14 1.06
C LYS A 70 17.34 9.24 1.73
N THR A 71 17.38 9.41 3.06
CA THR A 71 18.63 9.43 3.82
C THR A 71 19.36 8.09 3.71
N ALA A 72 18.65 6.96 3.85
CA ALA A 72 19.23 5.64 3.70
C ALA A 72 19.85 5.41 2.31
N ILE A 73 19.14 5.84 1.25
CA ILE A 73 19.62 5.78 -0.12
C ILE A 73 20.91 6.61 -0.28
N GLN A 74 20.89 7.88 0.16
CA GLN A 74 22.01 8.78 0.03
C GLN A 74 23.26 8.25 0.77
N LEU A 75 23.12 7.87 2.03
CA LEU A 75 24.22 7.34 2.84
C LEU A 75 24.82 6.07 2.21
N THR A 76 24.00 5.20 1.64
CA THR A 76 24.47 4.00 0.95
C THR A 76 25.25 4.35 -0.32
N LEU A 77 24.72 5.26 -1.16
CA LEU A 77 25.40 5.67 -2.41
C LEU A 77 26.75 6.39 -2.14
N GLU A 78 26.84 7.13 -1.05
CA GLU A 78 28.07 7.85 -0.66
C GLU A 78 29.12 6.94 0.03
N ASN A 79 28.74 5.69 0.42
CA ASN A 79 29.63 4.79 1.14
C ASN A 79 30.68 4.17 0.20
N GLU A 80 31.97 4.32 0.55
CA GLU A 80 33.09 3.84 -0.29
C GLU A 80 33.11 2.32 -0.45
N GLU A 81 32.81 1.55 0.62
CA GLU A 81 32.78 0.09 0.59
C GLU A 81 31.67 -0.43 -0.33
N TYR A 82 30.49 0.23 -0.29
CA TYR A 82 29.39 -0.06 -1.22
C TYR A 82 29.79 0.20 -2.67
N GLN A 83 30.43 1.35 -2.96
CA GLN A 83 30.89 1.69 -4.31
C GLN A 83 31.95 0.69 -4.83
N GLU A 84 32.86 0.24 -3.95
CA GLU A 84 33.85 -0.78 -4.31
C GLU A 84 33.18 -2.13 -4.58
N ALA A 85 32.14 -2.48 -3.84
CA ALA A 85 31.34 -3.69 -4.09
C ALA A 85 30.61 -3.63 -5.44
N LEU A 86 30.09 -2.45 -5.83
CA LEU A 86 29.52 -2.22 -7.16
C LEU A 86 30.56 -2.34 -8.28
N LYS A 87 31.74 -1.74 -8.10
CA LYS A 87 32.84 -1.85 -9.09
C LYS A 87 33.27 -3.30 -9.34
N LYS A 88 33.34 -4.14 -8.29
CA LYS A 88 33.59 -5.58 -8.42
C LYS A 88 32.55 -6.28 -9.30
N ARG A 89 31.33 -5.74 -9.36
CA ARG A 89 30.21 -6.21 -10.19
C ARG A 89 30.15 -5.56 -11.58
N GLY A 90 31.16 -4.72 -11.92
CA GLY A 90 31.24 -4.01 -13.19
C GLY A 90 30.35 -2.77 -13.28
N ILE A 91 29.81 -2.30 -12.16
CA ILE A 91 28.90 -1.14 -12.09
C ILE A 91 29.67 0.09 -11.62
N THR A 92 29.69 1.13 -12.43
CA THR A 92 30.42 2.39 -12.15
C THR A 92 29.55 3.64 -12.18
N ASP A 93 28.37 3.58 -12.84
CA ASP A 93 27.43 4.71 -12.90
C ASP A 93 26.38 4.56 -11.80
N LEU A 94 26.51 5.38 -10.76
CA LEU A 94 25.59 5.40 -9.63
C LEU A 94 24.18 5.91 -9.97
N ASN A 95 24.02 6.67 -11.08
CA ASN A 95 22.70 7.14 -11.52
C ASN A 95 21.81 5.99 -12.04
N LEU A 96 22.41 4.88 -12.38
CA LEU A 96 21.70 3.66 -12.81
C LEU A 96 21.34 2.74 -11.63
N ILE A 97 21.59 3.15 -10.40
CA ILE A 97 21.20 2.37 -9.22
C ILE A 97 19.83 2.79 -8.75
N GLN A 98 18.90 1.86 -8.73
CA GLN A 98 17.65 1.94 -7.99
C GLN A 98 17.82 1.25 -6.64
N MET A 99 17.41 1.90 -5.56
CA MET A 99 17.51 1.34 -4.21
C MET A 99 16.14 1.26 -3.56
N ASP A 100 15.95 0.15 -2.84
CA ASP A 100 14.81 -0.07 -1.96
C ASP A 100 15.30 -0.16 -0.52
N PRO A 101 15.04 0.84 0.31
CA PRO A 101 15.20 0.75 1.75
C PRO A 101 14.04 -0.03 2.39
N TRP A 102 14.39 -1.01 3.21
CA TRP A 102 13.46 -1.90 3.88
C TRP A 102 13.63 -1.81 5.39
N PRO A 103 12.56 -1.80 6.18
CA PRO A 103 12.62 -2.08 7.61
C PRO A 103 13.24 -3.44 7.87
N GLY A 104 13.93 -3.57 8.97
CA GLY A 104 14.67 -4.81 9.30
C GLY A 104 13.81 -5.99 9.74
N GLY A 105 12.47 -5.85 9.77
CA GLY A 105 11.57 -6.92 10.19
C GLY A 105 11.85 -7.49 11.57
N GLY A 106 12.39 -6.68 12.51
CA GLY A 106 12.84 -7.13 13.80
C GLY A 106 14.27 -7.74 13.81
N ILE A 107 14.86 -7.98 12.64
CA ILE A 107 16.25 -8.49 12.49
C ILE A 107 17.17 -7.30 12.21
N VAL A 108 17.55 -6.62 13.28
CA VAL A 108 18.44 -5.46 13.22
C VAL A 108 19.90 -5.92 13.32
N ASN A 109 20.78 -5.23 12.59
CA ASN A 109 22.23 -5.49 12.67
C ASN A 109 22.74 -5.27 14.09
N LYS A 110 23.59 -6.19 14.58
CA LYS A 110 24.17 -6.13 15.96
C LYS A 110 24.99 -4.87 16.26
N ASN A 111 25.48 -4.20 15.21
CA ASN A 111 26.25 -2.96 15.33
C ASN A 111 25.36 -1.72 15.47
N ILE A 112 24.05 -1.84 15.25
CA ILE A 112 23.08 -0.77 15.47
C ILE A 112 22.68 -0.76 16.93
N LYS A 113 22.72 0.40 17.57
CA LYS A 113 22.38 0.54 18.99
C LYS A 113 20.90 0.25 19.23
N LYS A 114 20.61 -0.32 20.38
CA LYS A 114 19.22 -0.58 20.78
C LYS A 114 18.39 0.74 20.80
N GLY A 115 17.24 0.71 20.20
CA GLY A 115 16.34 1.86 20.10
C GLY A 115 16.63 2.79 18.92
N HIS A 116 17.71 2.56 18.17
CA HIS A 116 17.95 3.28 16.93
C HIS A 116 17.06 2.77 15.81
N ARG A 117 16.68 3.68 14.93
CA ARG A 117 15.95 3.36 13.69
C ARG A 117 16.91 2.88 12.63
N ALA A 118 16.55 1.80 11.97
CA ALA A 118 17.44 1.13 11.03
C ALA A 118 16.70 0.73 9.75
N LEU A 119 17.38 0.89 8.62
CA LEU A 119 16.92 0.40 7.32
C LEU A 119 18.00 -0.49 6.70
N LYS A 120 17.58 -1.49 5.95
CA LYS A 120 18.42 -2.26 5.04
C LYS A 120 18.13 -1.80 3.62
N THR A 121 19.17 -1.51 2.83
CA THR A 121 18.98 -1.18 1.42
C THR A 121 19.39 -2.35 0.55
N ILE A 122 18.54 -2.69 -0.41
CA ILE A 122 18.86 -3.59 -1.52
C ILE A 122 18.83 -2.78 -2.82
N SER A 123 19.52 -3.27 -3.84
CA SER A 123 19.76 -2.47 -5.05
C SER A 123 19.44 -3.24 -6.31
N PHE A 124 19.08 -2.49 -7.34
CA PHE A 124 18.73 -2.95 -8.68
C PHE A 124 19.45 -2.10 -9.72
N LEU A 125 19.78 -2.68 -10.87
CA LEU A 125 20.45 -1.97 -11.96
C LEU A 125 19.48 -1.54 -13.04
N LYS A 126 19.32 -0.24 -13.24
CA LYS A 126 18.57 0.36 -14.34
C LYS A 126 19.30 0.18 -15.66
N GLU A 127 18.57 0.06 -16.75
CA GLU A 127 19.10 0.14 -18.12
C GLU A 127 19.18 1.58 -18.64
N SER A 128 18.33 2.46 -18.10
CA SER A 128 18.30 3.90 -18.36
C SER A 128 17.81 4.65 -17.11
N PRO A 129 18.04 5.96 -16.97
CA PRO A 129 17.63 6.71 -15.76
C PRO A 129 16.14 6.64 -15.45
N ASP A 130 15.29 6.47 -16.44
CA ASP A 130 13.82 6.38 -16.34
C ASP A 130 13.29 4.95 -16.19
N ASP A 131 14.19 3.95 -16.10
CA ASP A 131 13.83 2.55 -15.96
C ASP A 131 13.38 2.20 -14.55
N ASN A 132 12.50 1.20 -14.44
CA ASN A 132 12.14 0.49 -13.23
C ASN A 132 12.87 -0.85 -13.19
N ALA A 133 13.88 -0.96 -12.35
CA ALA A 133 14.88 -2.03 -12.39
C ALA A 133 14.56 -3.25 -11.52
N TYR A 134 13.36 -3.42 -11.00
CA TYR A 134 13.04 -4.51 -10.07
C TYR A 134 13.34 -5.93 -10.56
N ALA A 135 13.39 -6.16 -11.86
CA ALA A 135 13.80 -7.45 -12.41
C ALA A 135 15.32 -7.58 -12.70
N LYS A 136 16.13 -6.57 -12.31
CA LYS A 136 17.60 -6.63 -12.38
C LYS A 136 18.23 -6.44 -11.00
N PRO A 137 17.99 -7.35 -10.03
CA PRO A 137 18.55 -7.25 -8.70
C PRO A 137 20.08 -7.36 -8.72
N ILE A 138 20.73 -6.53 -7.92
CA ILE A 138 22.17 -6.64 -7.60
C ILE A 138 22.27 -7.59 -6.42
N SER A 139 22.19 -8.89 -6.70
CA SER A 139 22.10 -9.91 -5.65
C SER A 139 23.38 -10.01 -4.82
N GLY A 140 23.22 -10.39 -3.56
CA GLY A 140 24.31 -10.57 -2.61
C GLY A 140 24.95 -9.28 -2.09
N LEU A 141 24.26 -8.13 -2.18
CA LEU A 141 24.75 -6.86 -1.67
C LEU A 141 23.65 -6.16 -0.88
N ILE A 142 23.86 -5.97 0.43
CA ILE A 142 22.90 -5.35 1.34
C ILE A 142 23.64 -4.32 2.19
N SER A 143 23.08 -3.11 2.34
CA SER A 143 23.64 -2.12 3.27
C SER A 143 22.78 -2.04 4.51
N HIS A 144 23.41 -1.95 5.67
CA HIS A 144 22.76 -1.74 6.97
C HIS A 144 22.97 -0.28 7.38
N VAL A 145 21.89 0.47 7.44
CA VAL A 145 21.93 1.92 7.70
C VAL A 145 21.30 2.22 9.06
N ASP A 146 22.07 2.86 9.92
CA ASP A 146 21.57 3.48 11.15
C ASP A 146 21.06 4.88 10.81
N ILE A 147 19.73 5.03 10.77
CA ILE A 147 19.07 6.30 10.44
C ILE A 147 19.21 7.32 11.56
N THR A 148 19.29 6.87 12.81
CA THR A 148 19.45 7.74 13.97
C THR A 148 20.83 8.38 13.99
N ASP A 149 21.90 7.59 13.82
CA ASP A 149 23.29 8.07 13.77
C ASP A 149 23.70 8.56 12.37
N LYS A 150 22.83 8.38 11.36
CA LYS A 150 23.05 8.75 9.95
C LYS A 150 24.34 8.18 9.37
N CYS A 151 24.53 6.88 9.50
CA CYS A 151 25.69 6.19 8.96
C CYS A 151 25.34 4.78 8.43
N VAL A 152 26.16 4.30 7.49
CA VAL A 152 26.18 2.90 7.11
C VAL A 152 27.05 2.15 8.14
N VAL A 153 26.49 1.15 8.80
CA VAL A 153 27.20 0.39 9.85
C VAL A 153 27.84 -0.89 9.31
N GLU A 154 27.34 -1.40 8.19
CA GLU A 154 27.89 -2.60 7.54
C GLU A 154 27.44 -2.67 6.07
N ILE A 155 28.36 -3.07 5.20
CA ILE A 155 28.07 -3.56 3.85
C ILE A 155 28.19 -5.07 3.87
N GLU A 156 27.07 -5.76 3.77
CA GLU A 156 26.99 -7.22 3.70
C GLU A 156 27.16 -7.63 2.23
N ASP A 157 28.38 -8.09 1.85
CA ASP A 157 28.74 -8.51 0.49
C ASP A 157 28.96 -10.03 0.44
N HIS A 158 28.00 -10.76 -0.09
CA HIS A 158 28.03 -12.22 -0.27
C HIS A 158 28.77 -12.65 -1.55
N GLY A 159 29.47 -11.72 -2.22
CA GLY A 159 30.21 -11.97 -3.45
C GLY A 159 29.42 -11.62 -4.70
N VAL A 160 30.10 -11.73 -5.84
CA VAL A 160 29.56 -11.35 -7.13
C VAL A 160 28.69 -12.47 -7.70
N VAL A 161 27.40 -12.21 -7.80
CA VAL A 161 26.45 -13.05 -8.55
C VAL A 161 26.26 -12.41 -9.92
N LYS A 162 26.31 -13.20 -10.99
CA LYS A 162 26.13 -12.70 -12.36
C LYS A 162 24.69 -12.19 -12.51
N MET A 163 24.52 -10.92 -12.84
CA MET A 163 23.21 -10.33 -13.08
C MET A 163 22.52 -10.93 -14.30
N ALA A 164 21.18 -10.87 -14.32
CA ALA A 164 20.40 -11.27 -15.48
C ALA A 164 20.76 -10.44 -16.72
N GLU A 165 20.99 -11.12 -17.85
CA GLU A 165 21.36 -10.48 -19.13
C GLU A 165 20.13 -9.93 -19.87
N ALA A 166 18.97 -10.60 -19.73
CA ALA A 166 17.75 -10.19 -20.40
C ALA A 166 17.29 -8.81 -19.93
N SER A 167 16.79 -7.98 -20.86
CA SER A 167 16.09 -6.75 -20.51
C SER A 167 14.86 -7.09 -19.66
N ALA A 168 14.62 -6.26 -18.65
CA ALA A 168 13.56 -6.45 -17.69
C ALA A 168 12.64 -5.24 -17.60
N ARG A 169 12.65 -4.39 -18.60
CA ARG A 169 11.75 -3.24 -18.68
C ARG A 169 10.32 -3.70 -18.90
N TYR A 170 9.39 -3.08 -18.17
CA TYR A 170 7.97 -3.45 -18.19
C TYR A 170 7.09 -2.50 -19.01
N ASP A 171 7.61 -1.32 -19.34
CA ASP A 171 6.87 -0.32 -20.11
C ASP A 171 6.60 -0.79 -21.55
N ALA A 172 5.46 -0.37 -22.11
CA ALA A 172 5.04 -0.79 -23.44
C ALA A 172 6.03 -0.41 -24.54
N ASN A 173 6.77 0.69 -24.38
CA ASN A 173 7.72 1.18 -25.39
C ASN A 173 9.00 0.33 -25.47
N SER A 174 9.30 -0.41 -24.41
CA SER A 174 10.47 -1.30 -24.35
C SER A 174 10.20 -2.69 -24.89
N GLN A 175 8.94 -3.04 -25.19
CA GLN A 175 8.56 -4.36 -25.68
C GLN A 175 8.67 -4.41 -27.21
N GLU A 176 9.33 -5.45 -27.76
CA GLU A 176 9.42 -5.68 -29.21
C GLU A 176 8.02 -5.89 -29.82
N THR A 177 7.16 -6.59 -29.11
CA THR A 177 5.81 -6.90 -29.57
C THR A 177 4.83 -6.83 -28.41
N LEU A 178 3.70 -6.16 -28.63
CA LEU A 178 2.57 -6.16 -27.70
C LEU A 178 1.45 -7.03 -28.29
N ARG A 179 0.74 -7.71 -27.40
CA ARG A 179 -0.53 -8.36 -27.76
C ARG A 179 -1.50 -7.31 -28.31
N SER A 180 -2.22 -7.65 -29.39
CA SER A 180 -3.32 -6.80 -29.86
C SER A 180 -4.35 -6.60 -28.74
N GLN A 181 -4.77 -5.36 -28.54
CA GLN A 181 -5.80 -5.04 -27.56
C GLN A 181 -7.10 -5.78 -27.88
N PRO A 182 -7.83 -6.28 -26.88
CA PRO A 182 -9.20 -6.75 -27.07
C PRO A 182 -10.07 -5.62 -27.62
N LYS A 183 -11.22 -5.98 -28.19
CA LYS A 183 -12.23 -4.97 -28.56
C LYS A 183 -12.71 -4.24 -27.31
N GLU A 184 -12.90 -2.96 -27.44
CA GLU A 184 -13.38 -2.09 -26.36
C GLU A 184 -14.73 -2.55 -25.79
N ILE A 185 -14.89 -2.46 -24.48
CA ILE A 185 -16.14 -2.60 -23.77
C ILE A 185 -16.53 -1.20 -23.29
N SER A 186 -17.68 -0.71 -23.76
CA SER A 186 -18.26 0.54 -23.28
C SER A 186 -19.29 0.26 -22.20
N ILE A 187 -19.13 0.88 -21.03
CA ILE A 187 -20.08 0.84 -19.92
C ILE A 187 -20.73 2.22 -19.80
N THR A 188 -22.04 2.29 -19.98
CA THR A 188 -22.77 3.54 -19.93
C THR A 188 -24.01 3.43 -19.04
N GLN A 189 -24.28 4.47 -18.27
CA GLN A 189 -25.50 4.63 -17.49
C GLN A 189 -26.25 5.90 -18.00
N PRO A 190 -27.14 5.74 -19.02
CA PRO A 190 -27.76 6.90 -19.70
C PRO A 190 -28.59 7.82 -18.81
N GLN A 191 -28.96 7.35 -17.62
CA GLN A 191 -29.72 8.11 -16.62
C GLN A 191 -28.81 8.65 -15.49
N GLY A 192 -27.49 8.47 -15.62
CA GLY A 192 -26.51 8.75 -14.58
C GLY A 192 -26.28 7.58 -13.63
N ALA A 193 -25.37 7.76 -12.69
CA ALA A 193 -25.09 6.79 -11.64
C ALA A 193 -26.31 6.59 -10.72
N GLY A 194 -26.47 5.37 -10.21
CA GLY A 194 -27.53 5.05 -9.25
C GLY A 194 -27.21 5.46 -7.81
N PHE A 195 -25.98 5.87 -7.53
CA PHE A 195 -25.57 6.38 -6.22
C PHE A 195 -25.61 7.90 -6.17
N GLU A 196 -25.79 8.43 -4.96
CA GLU A 196 -25.66 9.85 -4.67
C GLU A 196 -24.49 10.07 -3.70
N VAL A 197 -23.76 11.17 -3.91
CA VAL A 197 -22.62 11.57 -3.05
C VAL A 197 -22.86 12.99 -2.52
N SER A 198 -22.80 13.15 -1.22
CA SER A 198 -22.81 14.45 -0.56
C SER A 198 -21.61 14.56 0.39
N ASN A 199 -20.61 15.35 0.00
CA ASN A 199 -19.30 15.35 0.61
C ASN A 199 -18.70 13.92 0.58
N ASN A 200 -18.48 13.29 1.74
CA ASN A 200 -17.97 11.92 1.85
C ASN A 200 -19.07 10.89 2.19
N GLU A 201 -20.32 11.29 2.14
CA GLU A 201 -21.46 10.40 2.38
C GLU A 201 -22.01 9.86 1.06
N ILE A 202 -22.19 8.54 1.01
CA ILE A 202 -22.64 7.79 -0.16
C ILE A 202 -23.98 7.15 0.19
N SER A 203 -24.94 7.29 -0.70
CA SER A 203 -26.24 6.58 -0.66
C SER A 203 -26.43 5.78 -1.93
N TRP A 204 -26.82 4.49 -1.81
CA TRP A 204 -27.08 3.61 -2.94
C TRP A 204 -27.99 2.44 -2.54
N GLU A 205 -29.16 2.30 -3.16
CA GLU A 205 -30.05 1.13 -3.02
C GLU A 205 -30.25 0.67 -1.54
N GLY A 206 -30.52 1.61 -0.66
CA GLY A 206 -30.66 1.37 0.79
C GLY A 206 -29.36 1.39 1.59
N TRP A 207 -28.21 1.26 0.93
CA TRP A 207 -26.91 1.43 1.58
C TRP A 207 -26.60 2.89 1.85
N ASN A 208 -26.07 3.16 3.04
CA ASN A 208 -25.54 4.47 3.45
C ASN A 208 -24.21 4.28 4.17
N LEU A 209 -23.19 5.07 3.81
CA LEU A 209 -21.87 4.99 4.39
C LEU A 209 -21.10 6.30 4.17
N ARG A 210 -19.93 6.38 4.78
CA ARG A 210 -18.93 7.43 4.49
C ARG A 210 -17.59 6.77 4.17
N VAL A 211 -16.76 7.47 3.41
CA VAL A 211 -15.40 7.04 3.09
C VAL A 211 -14.39 8.11 3.47
N SER A 212 -13.19 7.67 3.81
CA SER A 212 -12.02 8.54 3.97
C SER A 212 -10.75 7.79 3.57
N LEU A 213 -9.67 8.54 3.33
CA LEU A 213 -8.33 8.01 3.19
C LEU A 213 -7.56 8.31 4.49
N ASP A 214 -7.19 7.26 5.22
CA ASP A 214 -6.28 7.36 6.38
C ASP A 214 -4.83 7.15 5.87
N PRO A 215 -3.85 7.98 6.27
CA PRO A 215 -2.47 7.84 5.79
C PRO A 215 -1.82 6.47 6.04
N ILE A 216 -2.23 5.77 7.09
CA ILE A 216 -1.69 4.44 7.44
C ILE A 216 -2.57 3.33 6.87
N GLU A 217 -3.87 3.36 7.15
CA GLU A 217 -4.78 2.26 6.82
C GLU A 217 -5.31 2.31 5.36
N GLY A 218 -5.12 3.45 4.67
CA GLY A 218 -5.66 3.66 3.32
C GLY A 218 -7.17 3.92 3.33
N LEU A 219 -7.91 3.19 2.50
CA LEU A 219 -9.36 3.31 2.40
C LEU A 219 -10.06 2.86 3.68
N VAL A 220 -10.83 3.77 4.27
CA VAL A 220 -11.66 3.50 5.45
C VAL A 220 -13.14 3.70 5.11
N ILE A 221 -13.96 2.74 5.52
CA ILE A 221 -15.42 2.84 5.45
C ILE A 221 -15.96 3.12 6.84
N HIS A 222 -16.84 4.11 6.93
CA HIS A 222 -17.46 4.55 8.17
C HIS A 222 -18.99 4.45 8.11
N ASN A 223 -19.60 4.13 9.26
CA ASN A 223 -21.03 4.18 9.49
C ASN A 223 -21.88 3.44 8.45
N LEU A 224 -21.44 2.23 8.05
CA LEU A 224 -22.19 1.45 7.07
C LEU A 224 -23.54 1.02 7.62
N LYS A 225 -24.58 1.34 6.85
CA LYS A 225 -25.98 0.97 7.13
C LYS A 225 -26.61 0.38 5.89
N LEU A 226 -27.59 -0.51 6.09
CA LEU A 226 -28.51 -0.96 5.06
C LEU A 226 -29.93 -0.67 5.58
N ASP A 227 -30.65 0.18 4.88
CA ASP A 227 -31.91 0.79 5.31
C ASP A 227 -31.73 1.44 6.71
N ASP A 228 -32.55 1.07 7.69
CA ASP A 228 -32.45 1.58 9.06
C ASP A 228 -31.49 0.78 9.95
N ARG A 229 -30.86 -0.28 9.41
CA ARG A 229 -29.99 -1.17 10.18
C ARG A 229 -28.53 -0.75 10.09
N SER A 230 -27.96 -0.31 11.20
CA SER A 230 -26.53 -0.13 11.34
C SER A 230 -25.80 -1.48 11.32
N ILE A 231 -24.71 -1.58 10.55
CA ILE A 231 -23.94 -2.83 10.37
C ILE A 231 -22.60 -2.69 11.08
N PHE A 232 -21.74 -1.81 10.60
CA PHE A 232 -20.49 -1.51 11.29
C PHE A 232 -20.21 0.00 11.33
N TYR A 233 -19.52 0.39 12.40
CA TYR A 233 -19.14 1.77 12.64
C TYR A 233 -17.93 2.16 11.77
N ARG A 234 -16.91 1.27 11.70
CA ARG A 234 -15.67 1.51 10.98
C ARG A 234 -15.11 0.20 10.45
N ALA A 235 -14.59 0.21 9.23
CA ALA A 235 -13.85 -0.91 8.65
C ALA A 235 -12.69 -0.41 7.82
N SER A 236 -11.52 -1.04 7.98
CA SER A 236 -10.29 -0.72 7.25
C SER A 236 -9.34 -1.91 7.24
N MET A 237 -8.35 -1.86 6.38
CA MET A 237 -7.20 -2.75 6.46
C MET A 237 -6.18 -2.12 7.42
N SER A 238 -6.12 -2.62 8.65
CA SER A 238 -5.30 -2.00 9.71
C SER A 238 -3.81 -2.29 9.57
N ASP A 239 -3.44 -3.39 8.93
CA ASP A 239 -2.03 -3.73 8.64
C ASP A 239 -1.96 -4.88 7.63
N MET A 240 -0.77 -5.07 7.06
CA MET A 240 -0.41 -6.24 6.29
C MET A 240 1.01 -6.64 6.62
N VAL A 241 1.23 -7.91 6.97
CA VAL A 241 2.56 -8.44 7.20
C VAL A 241 2.97 -9.37 6.07
N VAL A 242 4.23 -9.24 5.63
CA VAL A 242 4.77 -10.00 4.49
C VAL A 242 6.03 -10.74 4.91
N PRO A 243 5.89 -11.95 5.49
CA PRO A 243 7.03 -12.81 5.83
C PRO A 243 7.53 -13.55 4.59
N TYR A 244 8.86 -13.55 4.41
CA TYR A 244 9.54 -14.25 3.33
C TYR A 244 10.12 -15.56 3.83
N GLY A 245 9.96 -16.64 3.05
CA GLY A 245 10.37 -17.99 3.41
C GLY A 245 11.71 -18.44 2.81
N SER A 246 12.43 -17.58 2.08
CA SER A 246 13.68 -17.93 1.42
C SER A 246 14.89 -17.79 2.35
N ALA A 247 15.86 -18.69 2.22
CA ALA A 247 17.17 -18.61 2.89
C ALA A 247 18.17 -17.72 2.12
N ASP A 248 17.83 -17.20 0.96
CA ASP A 248 18.65 -16.25 0.20
C ASP A 248 18.95 -15.01 1.07
N PRO A 249 20.23 -14.57 1.16
CA PRO A 249 20.60 -13.38 1.92
C PRO A 249 19.79 -12.13 1.57
N MET A 250 19.32 -12.00 0.33
CA MET A 250 18.47 -10.88 -0.09
C MET A 250 17.05 -10.90 0.52
N HIS A 251 16.60 -12.05 1.01
CA HIS A 251 15.20 -12.25 1.41
C HIS A 251 15.01 -12.80 2.82
N SER A 252 15.99 -13.53 3.38
CA SER A 252 15.86 -14.28 4.65
C SER A 252 15.49 -13.44 5.88
N TRP A 253 15.67 -12.16 5.82
CA TRP A 253 15.38 -11.19 6.89
C TRP A 253 14.09 -10.39 6.66
N LYS A 254 13.43 -10.54 5.49
CA LYS A 254 12.23 -9.76 5.15
C LYS A 254 11.01 -10.29 5.90
N ALA A 255 10.43 -9.46 6.73
CA ALA A 255 9.17 -9.68 7.41
C ALA A 255 8.56 -8.31 7.75
N VAL A 256 8.09 -7.62 6.72
CA VAL A 256 7.66 -6.21 6.83
C VAL A 256 6.19 -6.10 7.15
N HIS A 257 5.83 -5.01 7.83
CA HIS A 257 4.49 -4.56 8.11
C HIS A 257 4.16 -3.39 7.17
N ASP A 258 3.71 -3.70 5.95
CA ASP A 258 3.55 -2.70 4.90
C ASP A 258 2.56 -1.59 5.26
N GLY A 259 1.52 -1.88 6.03
CA GLY A 259 0.59 -0.88 6.53
C GLY A 259 1.24 0.08 7.52
N THR A 260 1.76 -0.45 8.62
CA THR A 260 2.24 0.37 9.74
C THR A 260 3.67 0.89 9.57
N GLU A 261 4.51 0.26 8.76
CA GLU A 261 5.89 0.70 8.49
C GLU A 261 6.00 1.70 7.34
N TYR A 262 5.08 1.64 6.33
CA TYR A 262 5.09 2.54 5.16
C TYR A 262 3.82 3.39 5.04
N GLY A 263 2.66 2.86 5.35
CA GLY A 263 1.35 3.54 5.26
C GLY A 263 0.67 3.39 3.90
N PHE A 264 -0.42 2.63 3.84
CA PHE A 264 -1.16 2.41 2.59
C PHE A 264 -1.76 3.68 2.01
N GLY A 265 -2.29 4.57 2.86
CA GLY A 265 -2.88 5.82 2.38
C GLY A 265 -1.84 6.84 1.95
N ALA A 266 -0.68 6.89 2.62
CA ALA A 266 0.44 7.75 2.21
C ALA A 266 1.04 7.33 0.86
N LEU A 267 0.87 6.05 0.49
CA LEU A 267 1.32 5.47 -0.78
C LEU A 267 0.17 5.19 -1.75
N ALA A 268 -1.00 5.80 -1.53
CA ALA A 268 -2.14 5.64 -2.43
C ALA A 268 -1.83 6.20 -3.82
N SER A 269 -2.34 5.52 -4.84
CA SER A 269 -2.18 5.91 -6.24
C SER A 269 -3.34 6.78 -6.70
N SER A 270 -3.07 7.77 -7.54
CA SER A 270 -4.10 8.50 -8.28
C SER A 270 -4.72 7.61 -9.34
N LEU A 271 -6.03 7.43 -9.31
CA LEU A 271 -6.76 6.52 -10.21
C LEU A 271 -7.20 7.21 -11.49
N THR A 272 -7.23 6.46 -12.58
CA THR A 272 -7.53 6.99 -13.91
C THR A 272 -8.70 6.24 -14.57
N LEU A 273 -9.69 7.01 -15.03
CA LEU A 273 -10.80 6.47 -15.80
C LEU A 273 -10.32 5.77 -17.08
N GLY A 274 -10.83 4.57 -17.30
CA GLY A 274 -10.46 3.74 -18.47
C GLY A 274 -9.27 2.81 -18.22
N CYS A 275 -8.52 3.04 -17.14
CA CYS A 275 -7.42 2.17 -16.70
C CYS A 275 -7.82 1.42 -15.43
N ASP A 276 -8.04 2.14 -14.34
CA ASP A 276 -8.30 1.55 -13.02
C ASP A 276 -9.78 1.26 -12.77
N CYS A 277 -10.66 2.00 -13.42
CA CYS A 277 -12.11 1.85 -13.31
C CYS A 277 -12.82 2.21 -14.62
N LEU A 278 -14.03 1.66 -14.81
CA LEU A 278 -14.88 1.87 -15.99
C LEU A 278 -16.32 2.25 -15.58
N GLY A 279 -17.02 3.03 -16.42
CA GLY A 279 -18.42 3.42 -16.22
C GLY A 279 -18.57 4.85 -15.73
N GLU A 280 -19.71 5.14 -15.10
CA GLU A 280 -19.98 6.42 -14.44
C GLU A 280 -19.30 6.41 -13.06
N ILE A 281 -18.27 7.22 -12.90
CA ILE A 281 -17.37 7.15 -11.75
C ILE A 281 -17.42 8.44 -10.95
N TYR A 282 -17.37 8.31 -9.63
CA TYR A 282 -17.07 9.38 -8.70
C TYR A 282 -15.74 9.10 -8.01
N TYR A 283 -14.90 10.11 -7.92
CA TYR A 283 -13.62 10.01 -7.22
C TYR A 283 -13.61 10.86 -5.96
N PHE A 284 -12.92 10.35 -4.93
CA PHE A 284 -12.58 11.14 -3.74
C PHE A 284 -11.09 11.35 -3.70
N ASP A 285 -10.68 12.57 -3.40
CA ASP A 285 -9.29 12.91 -3.17
C ASP A 285 -8.85 12.52 -1.76
N GLY A 286 -7.58 12.19 -1.61
CA GLY A 286 -6.94 11.98 -0.32
C GLY A 286 -5.99 13.12 0.02
N GLN A 287 -5.77 13.38 1.30
CA GLN A 287 -4.77 14.33 1.77
C GLN A 287 -3.81 13.62 2.72
N VAL A 288 -2.53 13.73 2.44
CA VAL A 288 -1.46 13.13 3.23
C VAL A 288 -0.38 14.18 3.56
N LEU A 289 0.44 13.89 4.55
CA LEU A 289 1.58 14.73 4.89
C LEU A 289 2.72 14.42 3.92
N SER A 290 3.17 15.43 3.18
CA SER A 290 4.38 15.34 2.37
C SER A 290 5.63 15.36 3.26
N PHE A 291 6.77 14.91 2.71
CA PHE A 291 8.04 14.83 3.44
C PHE A 291 8.63 16.18 3.87
N ASP A 292 8.20 17.29 3.28
CA ASP A 292 8.60 18.65 3.67
C ASP A 292 7.66 19.27 4.74
N GLY A 293 6.64 18.52 5.17
CA GLY A 293 5.63 18.94 6.14
C GLY A 293 4.46 19.69 5.53
N SER A 294 4.42 19.85 4.21
CA SER A 294 3.24 20.37 3.51
C SER A 294 2.15 19.31 3.36
N VAL A 295 0.93 19.75 3.03
CA VAL A 295 -0.16 18.86 2.67
C VAL A 295 -0.04 18.54 1.18
N GLU A 296 0.00 17.25 0.87
CA GLU A 296 -0.08 16.73 -0.49
C GLU A 296 -1.48 16.16 -0.75
N THR A 297 -2.08 16.54 -1.86
CA THR A 297 -3.37 15.99 -2.30
C THR A 297 -3.12 14.88 -3.32
N ILE A 298 -3.60 13.69 -3.01
CA ILE A 298 -3.66 12.58 -3.96
C ILE A 298 -5.02 12.67 -4.65
N GLU A 299 -5.03 13.19 -5.88
CA GLU A 299 -6.26 13.29 -6.66
C GLU A 299 -6.78 11.90 -7.02
N ASN A 300 -8.10 11.70 -6.97
CA ASN A 300 -8.73 10.42 -7.31
C ASN A 300 -8.20 9.23 -6.49
N ALA A 301 -7.94 9.39 -5.21
CA ALA A 301 -7.38 8.33 -4.37
C ALA A 301 -8.35 7.17 -4.11
N ILE A 302 -9.66 7.44 -4.15
CA ILE A 302 -10.73 6.46 -3.97
C ILE A 302 -11.69 6.54 -5.15
N CYS A 303 -12.02 5.40 -5.73
CA CYS A 303 -12.97 5.25 -6.82
C CYS A 303 -14.29 4.68 -6.32
N LEU A 304 -15.39 5.24 -6.78
CA LEU A 304 -16.77 4.77 -6.55
C LEU A 304 -17.46 4.58 -7.89
N HIS A 305 -18.01 3.40 -8.14
CA HIS A 305 -18.79 3.09 -9.33
C HIS A 305 -19.74 1.91 -9.13
N GLU A 306 -20.63 1.70 -10.09
CA GLU A 306 -21.51 0.54 -10.12
C GLU A 306 -21.04 -0.48 -11.16
N GLU A 307 -21.26 -1.76 -10.86
CA GLU A 307 -21.03 -2.85 -11.81
C GLU A 307 -22.27 -3.72 -11.98
N ASP A 308 -22.58 -4.11 -13.23
CA ASP A 308 -23.47 -5.23 -13.51
C ASP A 308 -22.77 -6.53 -13.10
N TYR A 309 -23.40 -7.30 -12.19
CA TYR A 309 -22.84 -8.55 -11.69
C TYR A 309 -23.63 -9.79 -12.17
N GLY A 310 -24.28 -9.69 -13.33
CA GLY A 310 -24.94 -10.80 -13.98
C GLY A 310 -26.34 -11.08 -13.44
N VAL A 311 -26.73 -12.34 -13.42
CA VAL A 311 -28.05 -12.79 -12.97
C VAL A 311 -28.03 -13.06 -11.47
N GLN A 312 -28.88 -12.36 -10.73
CA GLN A 312 -29.08 -12.61 -9.30
C GLN A 312 -30.07 -13.74 -9.07
N TRP A 313 -31.16 -13.73 -9.80
CA TRP A 313 -32.20 -14.76 -9.69
C TRP A 313 -32.88 -14.97 -11.04
N LYS A 314 -33.20 -16.21 -11.35
CA LYS A 314 -33.96 -16.59 -12.54
C LYS A 314 -34.79 -17.83 -12.28
N HIS A 315 -36.04 -17.81 -12.76
CA HIS A 315 -36.86 -19.00 -12.86
C HIS A 315 -37.62 -19.02 -14.18
N SER A 316 -37.70 -20.18 -14.80
CA SER A 316 -38.52 -20.42 -16.01
C SER A 316 -39.33 -21.69 -15.82
N HIS A 317 -40.65 -21.59 -16.06
CA HIS A 317 -41.49 -22.79 -16.11
C HIS A 317 -41.15 -23.59 -17.37
N THR A 318 -41.01 -24.89 -17.23
CA THR A 318 -40.70 -25.80 -18.36
C THR A 318 -41.90 -26.62 -18.81
N ILE A 319 -43.00 -26.58 -18.07
CA ILE A 319 -44.23 -27.36 -18.32
C ILE A 319 -45.44 -26.43 -18.28
N GLY A 320 -46.29 -26.45 -19.33
CA GLY A 320 -47.49 -25.64 -19.48
C GLY A 320 -47.23 -24.26 -20.11
N GLU A 321 -48.18 -23.34 -19.99
CA GLU A 321 -48.00 -21.93 -20.37
C GLU A 321 -47.06 -21.27 -19.32
N GLY A 322 -45.75 -21.40 -19.55
CA GLY A 322 -44.76 -20.97 -18.62
C GLY A 322 -44.50 -19.48 -18.71
N PHE A 323 -44.18 -18.87 -17.59
CA PHE A 323 -43.52 -17.55 -17.57
C PHE A 323 -42.08 -17.72 -17.18
N SER A 324 -41.27 -16.74 -17.57
CA SER A 324 -39.85 -16.65 -17.16
C SER A 324 -39.64 -15.30 -16.49
N GLU A 325 -39.04 -15.33 -15.33
CA GLU A 325 -38.65 -14.15 -14.56
C GLU A 325 -37.17 -14.12 -14.35
N VAL A 326 -36.57 -12.93 -14.38
CA VAL A 326 -35.15 -12.72 -14.13
C VAL A 326 -34.93 -11.43 -13.35
N ARG A 327 -33.98 -11.46 -12.43
CA ARG A 327 -33.45 -10.29 -11.74
C ARG A 327 -31.94 -10.22 -11.98
N ARG A 328 -31.47 -9.03 -12.35
CA ARG A 328 -30.04 -8.75 -12.50
C ARG A 328 -29.44 -8.41 -11.14
N SER A 329 -28.21 -8.86 -10.89
CA SER A 329 -27.41 -8.39 -9.80
C SER A 329 -26.66 -7.11 -10.19
N ARG A 330 -26.51 -6.22 -9.24
CA ARG A 330 -25.66 -5.04 -9.35
C ARG A 330 -24.90 -4.90 -8.04
N ARG A 331 -23.71 -4.34 -8.10
CA ARG A 331 -22.92 -4.02 -6.91
C ARG A 331 -22.34 -2.62 -6.99
N LEU A 332 -22.25 -1.96 -5.85
CA LEU A 332 -21.48 -0.76 -5.66
C LEU A 332 -20.04 -1.15 -5.34
N VAL A 333 -19.10 -0.53 -6.02
CA VAL A 333 -17.66 -0.75 -5.83
C VAL A 333 -17.02 0.49 -5.24
N ILE A 334 -16.28 0.31 -4.14
CA ILE A 334 -15.49 1.35 -3.50
C ILE A 334 -14.07 0.82 -3.43
N SER A 335 -13.13 1.47 -4.11
CA SER A 335 -11.78 0.92 -4.25
C SER A 335 -10.69 1.97 -4.15
N SER A 336 -9.51 1.53 -3.76
CA SER A 336 -8.27 2.29 -3.79
C SER A 336 -7.10 1.37 -4.12
N PHE A 337 -6.00 1.94 -4.60
CA PHE A 337 -4.73 1.24 -4.81
C PHE A 337 -3.61 1.93 -4.03
N SER A 338 -2.65 1.14 -3.57
CA SER A 338 -1.43 1.63 -2.92
C SER A 338 -0.22 0.91 -3.49
N ALA A 339 0.82 1.68 -3.86
CA ALA A 339 2.07 1.16 -4.39
C ALA A 339 3.12 1.10 -3.29
N VAL A 340 3.42 -0.11 -2.80
CA VAL A 340 4.43 -0.34 -1.76
C VAL A 340 5.64 -1.03 -2.37
N GLY A 341 6.66 -0.26 -2.69
CA GLY A 341 7.87 -0.74 -3.35
C GLY A 341 7.57 -1.31 -4.74
N ASN A 342 7.77 -2.61 -4.91
CA ASN A 342 7.53 -3.32 -6.17
C ASN A 342 6.12 -3.88 -6.32
N TYR A 343 5.28 -3.81 -5.29
CA TYR A 343 3.92 -4.33 -5.32
C TYR A 343 2.88 -3.21 -5.28
N ASP A 344 1.75 -3.48 -5.95
CA ASP A 344 0.55 -2.66 -5.92
C ASP A 344 -0.60 -3.46 -5.32
N TYR A 345 -1.28 -2.88 -4.35
CA TYR A 345 -2.38 -3.50 -3.62
C TYR A 345 -3.67 -2.75 -3.86
N GLY A 346 -4.63 -3.42 -4.50
CA GLY A 346 -5.99 -2.92 -4.66
C GLY A 346 -6.89 -3.41 -3.53
N ILE A 347 -7.55 -2.48 -2.84
CA ILE A 347 -8.53 -2.74 -1.79
C ILE A 347 -9.90 -2.45 -2.39
N PHE A 348 -10.76 -3.46 -2.49
CA PHE A 348 -12.08 -3.37 -3.11
C PHE A 348 -13.16 -3.80 -2.14
N TRP A 349 -14.06 -2.88 -1.80
CA TRP A 349 -15.29 -3.18 -1.09
C TRP A 349 -16.43 -3.23 -2.08
N TYR A 350 -17.24 -4.29 -1.99
CA TYR A 350 -18.42 -4.48 -2.81
C TYR A 350 -19.66 -4.56 -1.92
N LEU A 351 -20.65 -3.76 -2.24
CA LEU A 351 -21.96 -3.79 -1.60
C LEU A 351 -22.98 -4.28 -2.63
N TYR A 352 -23.74 -5.30 -2.29
CA TYR A 352 -24.70 -5.95 -3.20
C TYR A 352 -26.14 -5.59 -2.89
N LEU A 353 -27.04 -5.75 -3.87
CA LEU A 353 -28.49 -5.52 -3.72
C LEU A 353 -29.15 -6.44 -2.69
N ASP A 354 -28.58 -7.61 -2.43
CA ASP A 354 -29.11 -8.58 -1.49
C ASP A 354 -28.59 -8.41 -0.05
N GLY A 355 -27.81 -7.37 0.19
CA GLY A 355 -27.22 -7.10 1.50
C GLY A 355 -25.87 -7.75 1.77
N THR A 356 -25.30 -8.44 0.78
CA THR A 356 -23.95 -9.00 0.87
C THR A 356 -22.91 -7.90 0.88
N ILE A 357 -21.88 -8.06 1.70
CA ILE A 357 -20.67 -7.22 1.75
C ILE A 357 -19.49 -8.11 1.43
N GLU A 358 -18.65 -7.71 0.49
CA GLU A 358 -17.44 -8.43 0.13
C GLU A 358 -16.23 -7.50 0.18
N LEU A 359 -15.10 -8.02 0.64
CA LEU A 359 -13.80 -7.38 0.54
C LEU A 359 -12.89 -8.24 -0.32
N GLU A 360 -12.38 -7.66 -1.39
CA GLU A 360 -11.40 -8.29 -2.28
C GLU A 360 -10.07 -7.53 -2.22
N MET A 361 -8.99 -8.29 -2.11
CA MET A 361 -7.63 -7.77 -2.24
C MET A 361 -7.06 -8.17 -3.59
N LYS A 362 -6.70 -7.19 -4.43
CA LYS A 362 -6.03 -7.43 -5.72
C LYS A 362 -4.54 -7.14 -5.57
N LEU A 363 -3.74 -8.19 -5.69
CA LEU A 363 -2.30 -8.10 -5.58
C LEU A 363 -1.72 -8.09 -6.99
N THR A 364 -0.97 -7.04 -7.31
CA THR A 364 -0.36 -6.82 -8.61
C THR A 364 1.01 -6.16 -8.45
N GLY A 365 1.51 -5.50 -9.49
CA GLY A 365 2.85 -4.90 -9.50
C GLY A 365 3.91 -5.83 -10.08
N ILE A 366 5.13 -5.73 -9.60
CA ILE A 366 6.30 -6.44 -10.11
C ILE A 366 6.77 -7.44 -9.05
N VAL A 367 6.81 -8.73 -9.40
CA VAL A 367 7.24 -9.77 -8.46
C VAL A 367 8.67 -9.55 -7.98
N GLY A 368 8.88 -9.62 -6.67
CA GLY A 368 10.22 -9.52 -6.07
C GLY A 368 11.09 -10.71 -6.46
N VAL A 369 12.30 -10.44 -6.96
CA VAL A 369 13.22 -11.48 -7.45
C VAL A 369 14.63 -11.28 -6.91
N SER A 370 15.39 -12.38 -6.90
CA SER A 370 16.86 -12.40 -6.85
C SER A 370 17.42 -13.15 -8.05
N THR A 371 18.72 -13.00 -8.30
CA THR A 371 19.38 -13.72 -9.37
C THR A 371 19.49 -15.20 -9.03
N PHE A 372 19.18 -16.07 -9.99
CA PHE A 372 19.33 -17.52 -9.81
C PHE A 372 20.80 -17.92 -9.63
N ASP A 373 21.08 -18.57 -8.51
CA ASP A 373 22.37 -19.22 -8.24
C ASP A 373 22.11 -20.68 -7.86
N GLU A 374 22.69 -21.62 -8.60
CA GLU A 374 22.54 -23.07 -8.33
C GLU A 374 23.01 -23.46 -6.94
N LYS A 375 23.92 -22.69 -6.31
CA LYS A 375 24.46 -23.00 -4.99
C LYS A 375 23.51 -22.63 -3.87
N THR A 376 22.70 -21.61 -4.05
CA THR A 376 21.79 -21.08 -3.03
C THR A 376 20.32 -21.40 -3.33
N HIS A 377 19.99 -21.74 -4.56
CA HIS A 377 18.61 -22.03 -4.95
C HIS A 377 18.04 -23.25 -4.24
N ASN A 378 16.89 -23.04 -3.59
CA ASN A 378 16.12 -24.11 -2.96
C ASN A 378 14.69 -24.12 -3.54
N PRO A 379 14.33 -25.12 -4.36
CA PRO A 379 13.02 -25.17 -5.00
C PRO A 379 11.84 -25.31 -4.02
N ALA A 380 12.10 -25.58 -2.74
CA ALA A 380 11.08 -25.53 -1.70
C ALA A 380 10.84 -24.14 -1.13
N GLN A 381 11.71 -23.18 -1.41
CA GLN A 381 11.67 -21.81 -0.89
C GLN A 381 11.61 -20.75 -1.99
N ASP A 382 12.02 -21.08 -3.21
CA ASP A 382 12.15 -20.16 -4.32
C ASP A 382 11.52 -20.73 -5.59
N MET A 383 10.73 -19.90 -6.27
CA MET A 383 10.12 -20.24 -7.55
C MET A 383 10.98 -19.67 -8.70
N LYS A 384 11.37 -20.50 -9.65
CA LYS A 384 12.10 -20.05 -10.85
C LYS A 384 11.17 -19.28 -11.79
N VAL A 385 11.39 -17.98 -11.96
CA VAL A 385 10.58 -17.09 -12.80
C VAL A 385 11.10 -17.09 -14.24
N THR A 386 12.41 -17.02 -14.39
CA THR A 386 13.11 -17.12 -15.69
C THR A 386 14.30 -18.07 -15.56
N ARG A 387 15.14 -18.15 -16.60
CA ARG A 387 16.40 -18.91 -16.52
C ARG A 387 17.38 -18.31 -15.50
N GLU A 388 17.29 -16.99 -15.29
CA GLU A 388 18.26 -16.21 -14.54
C GLU A 388 17.69 -15.64 -13.23
N LEU A 389 16.37 -15.74 -13.00
CA LEU A 389 15.70 -15.12 -11.85
C LEU A 389 14.83 -16.12 -11.10
N VAL A 390 14.87 -15.99 -9.79
CA VAL A 390 14.00 -16.71 -8.85
C VAL A 390 13.21 -15.71 -7.99
N SER A 391 11.99 -16.06 -7.66
CA SER A 391 11.17 -15.32 -6.69
C SER A 391 11.06 -16.12 -5.39
N PRO A 392 11.31 -15.51 -4.23
CA PRO A 392 11.14 -16.18 -2.94
C PRO A 392 9.67 -16.46 -2.69
N ILE A 393 9.35 -17.62 -2.10
CA ILE A 393 8.02 -17.91 -1.61
C ILE A 393 7.78 -17.03 -0.38
N HIS A 394 6.68 -16.26 -0.41
CA HIS A 394 6.28 -15.38 0.68
C HIS A 394 4.75 -15.30 0.75
N GLN A 395 4.25 -14.77 1.85
CA GLN A 395 2.83 -14.62 2.10
C GLN A 395 2.50 -13.14 2.32
N HIS A 396 1.27 -12.76 1.97
CA HIS A 396 0.69 -11.49 2.35
C HIS A 396 -0.47 -11.78 3.32
N LEU A 397 -0.31 -11.40 4.58
CA LEU A 397 -1.28 -11.63 5.64
C LEU A 397 -1.98 -10.31 5.95
N PHE A 398 -3.19 -10.16 5.43
CA PHE A 398 -4.02 -8.96 5.61
C PHE A 398 -4.74 -9.00 6.95
N ASN A 399 -4.64 -7.93 7.72
CA ASN A 399 -5.39 -7.74 8.95
C ASN A 399 -6.48 -6.70 8.75
N VAL A 400 -7.72 -7.15 8.69
CA VAL A 400 -8.90 -6.29 8.54
C VAL A 400 -9.53 -6.04 9.90
N ARG A 401 -9.64 -4.77 10.28
CA ARG A 401 -10.33 -4.35 11.49
C ARG A 401 -11.76 -3.94 11.14
N ILE A 402 -12.74 -4.51 11.83
CA ILE A 402 -14.15 -4.14 11.73
C ILE A 402 -14.67 -3.84 13.13
N ASP A 403 -15.19 -2.64 13.33
CA ASP A 403 -15.87 -2.22 14.55
C ASP A 403 -17.38 -2.26 14.32
N TRP A 404 -18.04 -3.27 14.84
CA TRP A 404 -19.48 -3.50 14.70
C TRP A 404 -20.29 -2.54 15.56
N PHE A 405 -21.55 -2.26 15.13
CA PHE A 405 -22.53 -1.55 15.96
C PHE A 405 -23.05 -2.43 17.11
#